data_54b43eedac7be45d0b862725ba4c2cdd
#
_entry.id   54b43eedac7be45d0b862725ba4c2cdd
#
_cell.length_a   1.000
_cell.length_b   1.000
_cell.length_c   1.000
_cell.angle_alpha   90.00
_cell.angle_beta   90.00
_cell.angle_gamma   90.00
#
_symmetry.space_group_name_H-M   'P 1'
#
loop_
_entity.id
_entity.type
_entity.pdbx_description
1 polymer ?
#
loop_
_entity_poly.entity_id
_entity_poly.type
_entity_poly.pdbx_seq_one_letter_code
_entity_poly.pdbx_strand_id
1 'polypeptide(L)'
;LMRVLLLKVDEHSGYEPLASLLRASESRQAAATAIDVASGEFTVCTTASIGSAPSKGQTASALETECAQRLAEGRARTAWLDTLHGRREIFSVAAEHAPTLLLCGAGPDAEPVAEFAARLGWQVTIVDHRSAYVDAARFPAHCRVIEVDIATLGEKIDLQHIDAAVVMSHHLTADGRYLAVLAESNVAYVGLLGPAARRERLAAELGDRAARLRPRLYAPVGLDLGGRTPEAIALSIVAEIQAFLNGRRGAPFSAVHQGSLSPV
;
A
#
# COMPACT_ATOMS: atom_id res chain seq x y z
N LEU A 1 19.25 -22.81 -12.51
CA LEU A 1 19.30 -23.48 -11.21
C LEU A 1 18.69 -22.55 -10.17
N MET A 2 17.64 -23.01 -9.48
CA MET A 2 17.03 -22.27 -8.38
C MET A 2 17.80 -22.61 -7.09
N ARG A 3 18.16 -21.57 -6.31
CA ARG A 3 18.72 -21.74 -4.95
C ARG A 3 17.68 -21.24 -3.96
N VAL A 4 17.48 -21.97 -2.88
CA VAL A 4 16.50 -21.62 -1.82
C VAL A 4 17.27 -21.50 -0.52
N LEU A 5 17.11 -20.38 0.17
CA LEU A 5 17.59 -20.18 1.53
C LEU A 5 16.44 -20.56 2.48
N LEU A 6 16.71 -21.50 3.38
CA LEU A 6 15.80 -21.86 4.47
C LEU A 6 16.39 -21.38 5.78
N LEU A 7 15.68 -20.49 6.45
CA LEU A 7 16.03 -20.01 7.78
C LEU A 7 15.06 -20.62 8.80
N LYS A 8 15.61 -21.26 9.83
CA LYS A 8 14.79 -21.75 10.94
C LYS A 8 14.34 -20.58 11.79
N VAL A 9 13.03 -20.44 11.98
CA VAL A 9 12.40 -19.41 12.78
C VAL A 9 11.52 -20.11 13.82
N ASP A 10 11.86 -19.98 15.09
CA ASP A 10 11.17 -20.62 16.20
C ASP A 10 11.15 -19.75 17.46
N GLU A 11 10.60 -20.27 18.54
CA GLU A 11 10.51 -19.58 19.84
C GLU A 11 11.89 -19.23 20.40
N HIS A 12 12.92 -20.10 20.19
CA HIS A 12 14.28 -19.85 20.67
C HIS A 12 14.94 -18.66 19.96
N SER A 13 14.62 -18.44 18.69
CA SER A 13 15.06 -17.28 17.93
C SER A 13 14.21 -16.04 18.19
N GLY A 14 13.16 -16.12 19.04
CA GLY A 14 12.16 -15.06 19.20
C GLY A 14 11.40 -14.77 17.91
N TYR A 15 11.31 -15.75 17.00
CA TYR A 15 10.70 -15.63 15.67
C TYR A 15 11.38 -14.59 14.75
N GLU A 16 12.63 -14.22 15.07
CA GLU A 16 13.40 -13.29 14.23
C GLU A 16 13.90 -13.97 12.92
N PRO A 17 14.00 -13.27 11.78
CA PRO A 17 13.76 -11.82 11.60
C PRO A 17 12.29 -11.44 11.37
N LEU A 18 11.36 -12.42 11.31
CA LEU A 18 9.95 -12.18 10.98
C LEU A 18 9.25 -11.29 12.01
N ALA A 19 9.56 -11.47 13.30
CA ALA A 19 9.00 -10.66 14.38
C ALA A 19 9.36 -9.17 14.23
N SER A 20 10.60 -8.87 13.85
CA SER A 20 11.04 -7.48 13.58
C SER A 20 10.38 -6.90 12.32
N LEU A 21 10.24 -7.70 11.27
CA LEU A 21 9.53 -7.27 10.06
C LEU A 21 8.05 -7.02 10.32
N LEU A 22 7.40 -7.86 11.14
CA LEU A 22 6.01 -7.68 11.55
C LEU A 22 5.83 -6.39 12.35
N ARG A 23 6.67 -6.14 13.36
CA ARG A 23 6.64 -4.88 14.14
C ARG A 23 6.81 -3.65 13.25
N ALA A 24 7.70 -3.71 12.27
CA ALA A 24 7.88 -2.63 11.30
C ALA A 24 6.60 -2.42 10.46
N SER A 25 5.99 -3.50 9.99
CA SER A 25 4.73 -3.45 9.24
C SER A 25 3.58 -2.86 10.06
N GLU A 26 3.43 -3.28 11.32
CA GLU A 26 2.43 -2.74 12.26
C GLU A 26 2.66 -1.25 12.54
N SER A 27 3.92 -0.83 12.61
CA SER A 27 4.32 0.58 12.76
C SER A 27 4.36 1.35 11.43
N ARG A 28 3.94 0.72 10.32
CA ARG A 28 3.94 1.28 8.96
C ARG A 28 5.32 1.80 8.50
N GLN A 29 6.36 1.18 8.97
CA GLN A 29 7.73 1.47 8.54
C GLN A 29 8.13 0.47 7.46
N ALA A 30 8.75 0.96 6.40
CA ALA A 30 9.45 0.07 5.48
C ALA A 30 10.63 -0.57 6.22
N ALA A 31 10.82 -1.86 6.03
CA ALA A 31 11.88 -2.63 6.65
C ALA A 31 12.65 -3.43 5.59
N ALA A 32 13.91 -3.72 5.87
CA ALA A 32 14.67 -4.68 5.08
C ALA A 32 15.39 -5.64 6.01
N THR A 33 15.63 -6.84 5.53
CA THR A 33 16.53 -7.79 6.18
C THR A 33 17.66 -8.17 5.26
N ALA A 34 18.85 -8.35 5.84
CA ALA A 34 19.99 -8.92 5.17
C ALA A 34 20.49 -10.12 5.98
N ILE A 35 20.74 -11.23 5.32
CA ILE A 35 21.03 -12.54 5.91
C ILE A 35 22.30 -13.08 5.29
N ASP A 36 23.29 -13.41 6.09
CA ASP A 36 24.45 -14.20 5.66
C ASP A 36 23.99 -15.64 5.36
N VAL A 37 24.13 -16.06 4.12
CA VAL A 37 23.65 -17.37 3.63
C VAL A 37 24.38 -18.55 4.30
N ALA A 38 25.60 -18.35 4.75
CA ALA A 38 26.42 -19.41 5.35
C ALA A 38 26.20 -19.56 6.85
N SER A 39 26.11 -18.44 7.59
CA SER A 39 25.96 -18.46 9.06
C SER A 39 24.51 -18.37 9.52
N GLY A 40 23.62 -17.83 8.70
CA GLY A 40 22.26 -17.48 9.09
C GLY A 40 22.18 -16.22 9.95
N GLU A 41 23.29 -15.53 10.22
CA GLU A 41 23.27 -14.22 10.85
C GLU A 41 22.46 -13.23 10.01
N PHE A 42 21.66 -12.42 10.67
CA PHE A 42 20.80 -11.46 9.99
C PHE A 42 20.80 -10.10 10.68
N THR A 43 20.38 -9.10 9.96
CA THR A 43 20.06 -7.76 10.46
C THR A 43 18.73 -7.32 9.88
N VAL A 44 17.95 -6.57 10.66
CA VAL A 44 16.73 -5.91 10.20
C VAL A 44 16.91 -4.41 10.42
N CYS A 45 16.73 -3.65 9.35
CA CYS A 45 16.71 -2.19 9.39
C CYS A 45 15.33 -1.68 9.02
N THR A 46 14.90 -0.60 9.66
CA THR A 46 13.70 0.14 9.31
C THR A 46 14.08 1.55 8.88
N THR A 47 13.15 2.27 8.25
CA THR A 47 13.37 3.68 7.89
C THR A 47 13.71 4.54 9.10
N ALA A 48 13.20 4.23 10.28
CA ALA A 48 13.53 4.93 11.52
C ALA A 48 14.92 4.58 12.08
N SER A 49 15.46 3.37 11.79
CA SER A 49 16.76 2.94 12.29
C SER A 49 17.94 3.37 11.41
N ILE A 50 17.67 3.82 10.18
CA ILE A 50 18.71 4.35 9.31
C ILE A 50 19.19 5.68 9.88
N GLY A 51 20.44 5.70 10.37
CA GLY A 51 21.05 6.87 10.99
C GLY A 51 21.19 6.81 12.52
N SER A 52 20.63 5.81 13.19
CA SER A 52 21.01 5.47 14.55
C SER A 52 22.34 4.71 14.57
N ALA A 53 23.14 4.92 15.61
CA ALA A 53 24.53 4.44 15.70
C ALA A 53 24.65 2.93 15.38
N PRO A 54 25.66 2.52 14.58
CA PRO A 54 25.83 1.13 14.17
C PRO A 54 26.02 0.21 15.37
N SER A 55 25.42 -0.97 15.30
CA SER A 55 25.66 -2.05 16.26
C SER A 55 27.14 -2.46 16.24
N LYS A 56 27.64 -2.90 17.40
CA LYS A 56 29.08 -3.20 17.62
C LYS A 56 29.51 -4.44 16.80
N GLY A 57 30.16 -4.23 15.65
CA GLY A 57 30.79 -5.29 14.88
C GLY A 57 30.85 -4.94 13.37
N GLN A 58 31.94 -5.24 12.68
CA GLN A 58 32.11 -4.82 11.27
C GLN A 58 31.34 -5.73 10.28
N THR A 59 30.96 -6.95 10.68
CA THR A 59 30.02 -7.78 9.89
C THR A 59 28.62 -7.19 9.95
N ALA A 60 28.20 -6.70 11.13
CA ALA A 60 26.97 -5.95 11.32
C ALA A 60 26.90 -4.73 10.39
N SER A 61 28.00 -3.99 10.22
CA SER A 61 28.07 -2.84 9.33
C SER A 61 27.81 -3.19 7.85
N ALA A 62 28.31 -4.33 7.36
CA ALA A 62 28.08 -4.76 5.99
C ALA A 62 26.63 -5.17 5.75
N LEU A 63 26.01 -5.90 6.69
CA LEU A 63 24.59 -6.27 6.65
C LEU A 63 23.68 -5.03 6.77
N GLU A 64 24.03 -4.09 7.67
CA GLU A 64 23.29 -2.82 7.82
C GLU A 64 23.34 -1.98 6.55
N THR A 65 24.51 -1.88 5.91
CA THR A 65 24.68 -1.16 4.65
C THR A 65 23.84 -1.79 3.55
N GLU A 66 23.86 -3.11 3.43
CA GLU A 66 23.03 -3.84 2.45
C GLU A 66 21.53 -3.68 2.75
N CYS A 67 21.12 -3.72 4.02
CA CYS A 67 19.74 -3.45 4.43
C CYS A 67 19.28 -2.04 4.01
N ALA A 68 20.10 -1.02 4.29
CA ALA A 68 19.78 0.36 3.92
C ALA A 68 19.65 0.52 2.39
N GLN A 69 20.52 -0.14 1.63
CA GLN A 69 20.44 -0.14 0.18
C GLN A 69 19.16 -0.84 -0.31
N ARG A 70 18.74 -1.95 0.33
CA ARG A 70 17.50 -2.66 -0.05
C ARG A 70 16.27 -1.82 0.23
N LEU A 71 16.22 -1.09 1.34
CA LEU A 71 15.13 -0.15 1.62
C LEU A 71 14.97 0.90 0.51
N ALA A 72 16.10 1.39 -0.04
CA ALA A 72 16.05 2.37 -1.13
C ALA A 72 15.63 1.78 -2.47
N GLU A 73 16.01 0.52 -2.77
CA GLU A 73 15.83 -0.10 -4.08
C GLU A 73 14.58 -1.01 -4.18
N GLY A 74 14.05 -1.48 -3.05
CA GLY A 74 12.82 -2.28 -2.95
C GLY A 74 12.89 -3.72 -3.51
N ARG A 75 14.02 -4.15 -4.07
CA ARG A 75 14.14 -5.46 -4.74
C ARG A 75 14.99 -6.44 -3.93
N ALA A 76 14.55 -7.70 -3.84
CA ALA A 76 15.39 -8.76 -3.28
C ALA A 76 16.68 -8.94 -4.10
N ARG A 77 17.77 -9.21 -3.40
CA ARG A 77 19.10 -9.41 -4.03
C ARG A 77 19.89 -10.46 -3.28
N THR A 78 20.74 -11.17 -3.99
CA THR A 78 21.86 -11.92 -3.43
C THR A 78 23.15 -11.31 -3.95
N ALA A 79 24.06 -10.95 -3.05
CA ALA A 79 25.34 -10.33 -3.39
C ALA A 79 26.48 -10.92 -2.56
N TRP A 80 27.67 -10.91 -3.11
CA TRP A 80 28.90 -11.21 -2.37
C TRP A 80 29.46 -9.90 -1.82
N LEU A 81 29.55 -9.81 -0.51
CA LEU A 81 30.11 -8.65 0.18
C LEU A 81 31.44 -9.02 0.85
N ASP A 82 32.38 -8.11 0.80
CA ASP A 82 33.62 -8.23 1.55
C ASP A 82 33.40 -7.79 2.99
N THR A 83 33.66 -8.69 3.93
CA THR A 83 33.54 -8.46 5.36
C THR A 83 34.89 -8.72 6.03
N LEU A 84 35.04 -8.37 7.32
CA LEU A 84 36.26 -8.70 8.08
C LEU A 84 36.52 -10.21 8.17
N HIS A 85 35.50 -11.02 8.06
CA HIS A 85 35.60 -12.48 8.12
C HIS A 85 35.72 -13.10 6.71
N GLY A 86 36.13 -12.30 5.71
CA GLY A 86 36.25 -12.66 4.32
C GLY A 86 34.99 -12.39 3.51
N ARG A 87 34.97 -12.88 2.28
CA ARG A 87 33.88 -12.69 1.33
C ARG A 87 32.67 -13.54 1.70
N ARG A 88 31.53 -12.91 1.92
CA ARG A 88 30.26 -13.56 2.36
C ARG A 88 29.16 -13.35 1.33
N GLU A 89 28.33 -14.36 1.17
CA GLU A 89 27.15 -14.31 0.34
C GLU A 89 25.97 -13.84 1.18
N ILE A 90 25.40 -12.66 0.87
CA ILE A 90 24.32 -12.04 1.60
C ILE A 90 23.06 -12.04 0.75
N PHE A 91 21.98 -12.61 1.28
CA PHE A 91 20.63 -12.44 0.75
C PHE A 91 19.96 -11.26 1.47
N SER A 92 19.39 -10.34 0.70
CA SER A 92 18.70 -9.19 1.25
C SER A 92 17.37 -8.94 0.57
N VAL A 93 16.38 -8.52 1.33
CA VAL A 93 15.03 -8.23 0.85
C VAL A 93 14.40 -7.09 1.65
N ALA A 94 13.73 -6.18 0.95
CA ALA A 94 12.87 -5.19 1.58
C ALA A 94 11.46 -5.74 1.76
N ALA A 95 10.84 -5.41 2.88
CA ALA A 95 9.45 -5.64 3.18
C ALA A 95 8.75 -4.28 3.29
N GLU A 96 7.82 -4.03 2.40
CA GLU A 96 6.97 -2.86 2.46
C GLU A 96 5.79 -3.14 3.40
N HIS A 97 5.21 -2.08 3.98
CA HIS A 97 3.97 -2.25 4.73
C HIS A 97 2.81 -2.60 3.79
N ALA A 98 1.83 -3.32 4.31
CA ALA A 98 0.62 -3.60 3.55
C ALA A 98 -0.12 -2.29 3.23
N PRO A 99 -0.47 -2.01 1.97
CA PRO A 99 -1.22 -0.82 1.61
C PRO A 99 -2.54 -0.72 2.39
N THR A 100 -2.94 0.50 2.75
CA THR A 100 -4.20 0.77 3.43
C THR A 100 -5.16 1.49 2.50
N LEU A 101 -6.34 0.89 2.35
CA LEU A 101 -7.43 1.39 1.54
C LEU A 101 -8.61 1.81 2.41
N LEU A 102 -9.08 3.05 2.24
CA LEU A 102 -10.32 3.57 2.83
C LEU A 102 -11.41 3.58 1.78
N LEU A 103 -12.50 2.84 2.01
CA LEU A 103 -13.71 2.89 1.20
C LEU A 103 -14.76 3.76 1.90
N CYS A 104 -15.12 4.88 1.29
CA CYS A 104 -16.16 5.79 1.76
C CYS A 104 -17.49 5.45 1.08
N GLY A 105 -18.28 4.59 1.72
CA GLY A 105 -19.51 3.99 1.24
C GLY A 105 -19.44 2.46 1.31
N ALA A 106 -20.39 1.84 2.03
CA ALA A 106 -20.51 0.40 2.20
C ALA A 106 -21.65 -0.19 1.33
N GLY A 107 -21.89 0.40 0.17
CA GLY A 107 -22.85 -0.12 -0.82
C GLY A 107 -22.39 -1.47 -1.43
N PRO A 108 -23.25 -2.14 -2.22
CA PRO A 108 -22.91 -3.43 -2.84
C PRO A 108 -21.64 -3.40 -3.68
N ASP A 109 -21.35 -2.28 -4.33
CA ASP A 109 -20.14 -2.14 -5.16
C ASP A 109 -18.85 -2.13 -4.32
N ALA A 110 -18.92 -1.84 -3.01
CA ALA A 110 -17.76 -1.86 -2.12
C ALA A 110 -17.31 -3.29 -1.77
N GLU A 111 -18.20 -4.27 -1.82
CA GLU A 111 -17.91 -5.66 -1.49
C GLU A 111 -16.79 -6.23 -2.38
N PRO A 112 -16.94 -6.25 -3.73
CA PRO A 112 -15.92 -6.80 -4.60
C PRO A 112 -14.62 -5.97 -4.58
N VAL A 113 -14.67 -4.66 -4.32
CA VAL A 113 -13.45 -3.84 -4.15
C VAL A 113 -12.69 -4.30 -2.90
N ALA A 114 -13.40 -4.47 -1.77
CA ALA A 114 -12.80 -4.96 -0.54
C ALA A 114 -12.24 -6.39 -0.69
N GLU A 115 -12.94 -7.27 -1.40
CA GLU A 115 -12.49 -8.64 -1.66
C GLU A 115 -11.19 -8.68 -2.49
N PHE A 116 -11.11 -7.93 -3.59
CA PHE A 116 -9.90 -7.90 -4.41
C PHE A 116 -8.72 -7.27 -3.65
N ALA A 117 -8.93 -6.15 -2.95
CA ALA A 117 -7.91 -5.51 -2.14
C ALA A 117 -7.40 -6.44 -1.03
N ALA A 118 -8.31 -7.13 -0.35
CA ALA A 118 -7.99 -8.11 0.68
C ALA A 118 -7.17 -9.30 0.17
N ARG A 119 -7.47 -9.81 -1.03
CA ARG A 119 -6.69 -10.87 -1.69
C ARG A 119 -5.28 -10.42 -2.06
N LEU A 120 -5.05 -9.12 -2.25
CA LEU A 120 -3.72 -8.52 -2.44
C LEU A 120 -2.99 -8.28 -1.12
N GLY A 121 -3.59 -8.62 0.03
CA GLY A 121 -3.02 -8.40 1.35
C GLY A 121 -3.16 -6.96 1.87
N TRP A 122 -4.02 -6.14 1.27
CA TRP A 122 -4.23 -4.76 1.72
C TRP A 122 -5.05 -4.72 3.00
N GLN A 123 -4.81 -3.71 3.82
CA GLN A 123 -5.65 -3.38 4.97
C GLN A 123 -6.80 -2.49 4.51
N VAL A 124 -8.04 -3.02 4.58
CA VAL A 124 -9.22 -2.31 4.09
C VAL A 124 -10.07 -1.83 5.25
N THR A 125 -10.34 -0.53 5.28
CA THR A 125 -11.33 0.08 6.17
C THR A 125 -12.49 0.60 5.34
N ILE A 126 -13.70 0.17 5.67
CA ILE A 126 -14.94 0.57 5.03
C ILE A 126 -15.72 1.45 6.01
N VAL A 127 -16.14 2.63 5.56
CA VAL A 127 -16.94 3.55 6.37
C VAL A 127 -18.22 3.91 5.67
N ASP A 128 -19.33 3.97 6.41
CA ASP A 128 -20.59 4.53 5.93
C ASP A 128 -21.27 5.32 7.06
N HIS A 129 -21.99 6.38 6.69
CA HIS A 129 -22.77 7.17 7.65
C HIS A 129 -24.16 6.60 7.90
N ARG A 130 -24.55 5.59 7.16
CA ARG A 130 -25.85 4.92 7.27
C ARG A 130 -25.65 3.58 7.96
N SER A 131 -26.18 3.41 9.17
CA SER A 131 -26.06 2.18 9.96
C SER A 131 -26.52 0.92 9.22
N ALA A 132 -27.57 1.05 8.41
CA ALA A 132 -28.12 -0.06 7.61
C ALA A 132 -27.12 -0.66 6.58
N TYR A 133 -26.05 0.04 6.25
CA TYR A 133 -25.00 -0.43 5.33
C TYR A 133 -23.77 -1.00 6.06
N VAL A 134 -23.67 -0.75 7.38
CA VAL A 134 -22.52 -1.16 8.20
C VAL A 134 -22.77 -2.58 8.73
N ASP A 135 -22.54 -3.55 7.86
CA ASP A 135 -22.64 -4.98 8.18
C ASP A 135 -21.31 -5.66 7.85
N ALA A 136 -20.55 -6.03 8.89
CA ALA A 136 -19.25 -6.67 8.73
C ALA A 136 -19.34 -8.06 8.07
N ALA A 137 -20.50 -8.74 8.12
CA ALA A 137 -20.66 -10.04 7.51
C ALA A 137 -20.62 -10.00 5.96
N ARG A 138 -20.82 -8.84 5.37
CA ARG A 138 -20.76 -8.62 3.91
C ARG A 138 -19.33 -8.49 3.37
N PHE A 139 -18.36 -8.33 4.24
CA PHE A 139 -16.96 -8.04 3.88
C PHE A 139 -16.01 -9.13 4.39
N PRO A 140 -14.81 -9.28 3.81
CA PRO A 140 -13.80 -10.20 4.33
C PRO A 140 -13.51 -9.96 5.82
N ALA A 141 -13.32 -11.02 6.60
CA ALA A 141 -13.24 -10.96 8.07
C ALA A 141 -12.11 -10.05 8.63
N HIS A 142 -11.08 -9.77 7.83
CA HIS A 142 -9.98 -8.88 8.20
C HIS A 142 -10.21 -7.41 7.77
N CYS A 143 -11.31 -7.12 7.10
CA CYS A 143 -11.71 -5.75 6.80
C CYS A 143 -12.35 -5.10 8.04
N ARG A 144 -12.07 -3.84 8.24
CA ARG A 144 -12.66 -3.05 9.31
C ARG A 144 -13.86 -2.28 8.78
N VAL A 145 -15.06 -2.55 9.30
CA VAL A 145 -16.31 -1.89 8.87
C VAL A 145 -16.82 -1.00 10.00
N ILE A 146 -17.03 0.28 9.73
CA ILE A 146 -17.29 1.28 10.79
C ILE A 146 -18.42 2.23 10.36
N GLU A 147 -19.39 2.42 11.25
CA GLU A 147 -20.28 3.55 11.15
C GLU A 147 -19.58 4.85 11.57
N VAL A 148 -19.66 5.88 10.73
CA VAL A 148 -19.02 7.16 11.01
C VAL A 148 -19.87 8.33 10.54
N ASP A 149 -20.00 9.35 11.38
CA ASP A 149 -20.42 10.64 10.85
C ASP A 149 -19.28 11.22 9.99
N ILE A 150 -19.61 11.60 8.77
CA ILE A 150 -18.62 12.10 7.80
C ILE A 150 -17.86 13.32 8.35
N ALA A 151 -18.52 14.14 9.17
CA ALA A 151 -17.88 15.33 9.76
C ALA A 151 -16.75 14.98 10.74
N THR A 152 -16.83 13.81 11.39
CA THR A 152 -15.84 13.31 12.36
C THR A 152 -14.97 12.19 11.81
N LEU A 153 -14.97 11.99 10.51
CA LEU A 153 -14.19 10.92 9.86
C LEU A 153 -12.70 10.96 10.27
N GLY A 154 -12.08 12.14 10.24
CA GLY A 154 -10.67 12.34 10.59
C GLY A 154 -10.36 12.14 12.08
N GLU A 155 -11.37 12.14 12.95
CA GLU A 155 -11.20 11.82 14.38
C GLU A 155 -11.22 10.31 14.64
N LYS A 156 -11.95 9.57 13.79
CA LYS A 156 -12.13 8.11 13.93
C LYS A 156 -11.15 7.31 13.09
N ILE A 157 -10.68 7.88 11.99
CA ILE A 157 -9.75 7.26 11.05
C ILE A 157 -8.53 8.16 10.95
N ASP A 158 -7.37 7.63 11.25
CA ASP A 158 -6.11 8.32 11.02
C ASP A 158 -5.81 8.38 9.52
N LEU A 159 -6.21 9.49 8.89
CA LEU A 159 -6.06 9.69 7.46
C LEU A 159 -4.59 9.85 7.02
N GLN A 160 -3.66 10.08 7.96
CA GLN A 160 -2.22 10.12 7.64
C GLN A 160 -1.68 8.72 7.30
N HIS A 161 -2.37 7.68 7.76
CA HIS A 161 -2.02 6.29 7.53
C HIS A 161 -2.85 5.63 6.42
N ILE A 162 -3.55 6.40 5.60
CA ILE A 162 -4.30 5.90 4.44
C ILE A 162 -3.49 6.18 3.17
N ASP A 163 -3.17 5.12 2.41
CA ASP A 163 -2.45 5.24 1.14
C ASP A 163 -3.37 5.60 -0.02
N ALA A 164 -4.59 5.03 -0.01
CA ALA A 164 -5.61 5.30 -1.01
C ALA A 164 -7.01 5.39 -0.38
N ALA A 165 -7.85 6.29 -0.88
CA ALA A 165 -9.26 6.36 -0.53
C ALA A 165 -10.14 6.32 -1.79
N VAL A 166 -11.29 5.66 -1.70
CA VAL A 166 -12.29 5.63 -2.77
C VAL A 166 -13.64 6.09 -2.24
N VAL A 167 -14.19 7.14 -2.83
CA VAL A 167 -15.53 7.67 -2.51
C VAL A 167 -16.54 7.01 -3.43
N MET A 168 -17.44 6.22 -2.85
CA MET A 168 -18.39 5.37 -3.57
C MET A 168 -19.73 5.16 -2.82
N SER A 169 -20.21 6.21 -2.13
CA SER A 169 -21.46 6.12 -1.38
C SER A 169 -22.73 6.15 -2.25
N HIS A 170 -22.59 6.47 -3.53
CA HIS A 170 -23.68 6.72 -4.49
C HIS A 170 -24.63 7.86 -4.12
N HIS A 171 -24.34 8.60 -3.06
CA HIS A 171 -25.13 9.73 -2.61
C HIS A 171 -24.34 11.04 -2.80
N LEU A 172 -24.78 11.90 -3.69
CA LEU A 172 -24.01 13.08 -4.14
C LEU A 172 -23.55 13.96 -2.95
N THR A 173 -24.48 14.28 -2.04
CA THR A 173 -24.16 15.11 -0.87
C THR A 173 -23.17 14.45 0.07
N ALA A 174 -23.29 13.13 0.30
CA ALA A 174 -22.35 12.38 1.12
C ALA A 174 -20.97 12.32 0.46
N ASP A 175 -20.91 12.06 -0.85
CA ASP A 175 -19.65 12.04 -1.59
C ASP A 175 -18.96 13.41 -1.54
N GLY A 176 -19.70 14.51 -1.67
CA GLY A 176 -19.15 15.86 -1.51
C GLY A 176 -18.55 16.11 -0.12
N ARG A 177 -19.22 15.63 0.94
CA ARG A 177 -18.71 15.73 2.31
C ARG A 177 -17.46 14.85 2.53
N TYR A 178 -17.43 13.61 2.02
CA TYR A 178 -16.22 12.77 2.07
C TYR A 178 -15.06 13.42 1.33
N LEU A 179 -15.28 13.91 0.12
CA LEU A 179 -14.24 14.61 -0.64
C LEU A 179 -13.76 15.87 0.07
N ALA A 180 -14.64 16.62 0.76
CA ALA A 180 -14.24 17.80 1.53
C ALA A 180 -13.30 17.44 2.68
N VAL A 181 -13.55 16.34 3.40
CA VAL A 181 -12.64 15.84 4.45
C VAL A 181 -11.33 15.37 3.85
N LEU A 182 -11.37 14.59 2.76
CA LEU A 182 -10.17 14.10 2.09
C LEU A 182 -9.34 15.22 1.47
N ALA A 183 -9.96 16.35 1.08
CA ALA A 183 -9.23 17.52 0.59
C ALA A 183 -8.28 18.14 1.63
N GLU A 184 -8.61 18.01 2.90
CA GLU A 184 -7.79 18.52 4.02
C GLU A 184 -6.78 17.45 4.53
N SER A 185 -6.79 16.25 3.98
CA SER A 185 -5.88 15.15 4.34
C SER A 185 -4.66 15.07 3.40
N ASN A 186 -3.69 14.22 3.76
CA ASN A 186 -2.52 13.91 2.95
C ASN A 186 -2.66 12.59 2.16
N VAL A 187 -3.86 12.00 2.08
CA VAL A 187 -4.11 10.78 1.30
C VAL A 187 -3.65 11.00 -0.15
N ALA A 188 -2.70 10.18 -0.61
CA ALA A 188 -2.03 10.41 -1.88
C ALA A 188 -2.88 10.07 -3.11
N TYR A 189 -3.81 9.13 -2.96
CA TYR A 189 -4.75 8.72 -4.02
C TYR A 189 -6.19 8.86 -3.53
N VAL A 190 -7.01 9.62 -4.23
CA VAL A 190 -8.45 9.78 -3.95
C VAL A 190 -9.23 9.42 -5.20
N GLY A 191 -9.90 8.27 -5.18
CA GLY A 191 -10.80 7.82 -6.25
C GLY A 191 -12.23 8.31 -6.02
N LEU A 192 -12.94 8.65 -7.07
CA LEU A 192 -14.37 8.94 -7.04
C LEU A 192 -15.11 8.04 -8.04
N LEU A 193 -16.01 7.20 -7.54
CA LEU A 193 -16.87 6.38 -8.37
C LEU A 193 -18.01 7.22 -8.95
N GLY A 194 -18.21 7.09 -10.25
CA GLY A 194 -19.29 7.74 -10.96
C GLY A 194 -18.86 8.44 -12.26
N PRO A 195 -19.79 8.90 -13.07
CA PRO A 195 -19.49 9.49 -14.38
C PRO A 195 -18.82 10.87 -14.24
N ALA A 196 -18.17 11.31 -15.31
CA ALA A 196 -17.47 12.61 -15.36
C ALA A 196 -18.35 13.81 -14.94
N ALA A 197 -19.62 13.81 -15.31
CA ALA A 197 -20.58 14.85 -14.90
C ALA A 197 -20.75 14.94 -13.37
N ARG A 198 -20.65 13.80 -12.65
CA ARG A 198 -20.68 13.78 -11.16
C ARG A 198 -19.43 14.46 -10.61
N ARG A 199 -18.25 14.18 -11.15
CA ARG A 199 -17.00 14.84 -10.78
C ARG A 199 -17.07 16.35 -10.95
N GLU A 200 -17.57 16.83 -12.10
CA GLU A 200 -17.68 18.27 -12.40
C GLU A 200 -18.58 18.97 -11.40
N ARG A 201 -19.73 18.38 -11.10
CA ARG A 201 -20.67 18.94 -10.11
C ARG A 201 -20.05 19.00 -8.71
N LEU A 202 -19.42 17.92 -8.26
CA LEU A 202 -18.78 17.87 -6.95
C LEU A 202 -17.58 18.84 -6.87
N ALA A 203 -16.81 18.98 -7.94
CA ALA A 203 -15.72 19.96 -8.00
C ALA A 203 -16.22 21.39 -7.87
N ALA A 204 -17.35 21.72 -8.47
CA ALA A 204 -17.99 23.04 -8.33
C ALA A 204 -18.49 23.28 -6.88
N GLU A 205 -19.08 22.27 -6.24
CA GLU A 205 -19.56 22.36 -4.84
C GLU A 205 -18.40 22.46 -3.83
N LEU A 206 -17.22 21.87 -4.11
CA LEU A 206 -16.04 21.92 -3.24
C LEU A 206 -15.31 23.28 -3.25
N GLY A 207 -15.50 24.11 -4.28
CA GLY A 207 -14.83 25.41 -4.39
C GLY A 207 -13.29 25.28 -4.32
N ASP A 208 -12.65 26.05 -3.45
CA ASP A 208 -11.19 26.06 -3.30
C ASP A 208 -10.60 24.69 -2.89
N ARG A 209 -11.37 23.85 -2.20
CA ARG A 209 -10.94 22.48 -1.84
C ARG A 209 -10.72 21.60 -3.06
N ALA A 210 -11.44 21.85 -4.15
CA ALA A 210 -11.24 21.13 -5.41
C ALA A 210 -9.80 21.27 -5.95
N ALA A 211 -9.17 22.43 -5.76
CA ALA A 211 -7.79 22.67 -6.17
C ALA A 211 -6.79 21.77 -5.42
N ARG A 212 -7.03 21.50 -4.13
CA ARG A 212 -6.19 20.61 -3.31
C ARG A 212 -6.33 19.13 -3.71
N LEU A 213 -7.53 18.73 -4.13
CA LEU A 213 -7.80 17.36 -4.59
C LEU A 213 -7.29 17.09 -6.01
N ARG A 214 -7.33 18.09 -6.89
CA ARG A 214 -7.07 17.93 -8.33
C ARG A 214 -5.81 17.11 -8.67
N PRO A 215 -4.65 17.29 -8.01
CA PRO A 215 -3.44 16.53 -8.34
C PRO A 215 -3.51 15.03 -8.01
N ARG A 216 -4.44 14.62 -7.14
CA ARG A 216 -4.56 13.28 -6.58
C ARG A 216 -5.97 12.70 -6.67
N LEU A 217 -6.87 13.37 -7.43
CA LEU A 217 -8.24 12.92 -7.69
C LEU A 217 -8.32 12.12 -8.99
N TYR A 218 -8.69 10.88 -8.87
CA TYR A 218 -8.94 9.94 -9.96
C TYR A 218 -10.46 9.80 -10.13
N ALA A 219 -11.01 10.42 -11.18
CA ALA A 219 -12.45 10.49 -11.39
C ALA A 219 -12.80 10.63 -12.88
N PRO A 220 -13.49 9.67 -13.48
CA PRO A 220 -13.92 8.39 -12.90
C PRO A 220 -12.74 7.54 -12.40
N VAL A 221 -12.93 6.85 -11.26
CA VAL A 221 -11.93 5.95 -10.72
C VAL A 221 -11.86 4.66 -11.51
N GLY A 222 -10.65 4.14 -11.71
CA GLY A 222 -10.38 2.85 -12.32
C GLY A 222 -9.75 2.94 -13.72
N LEU A 223 -8.95 1.92 -14.06
CA LEU A 223 -8.41 1.76 -15.40
C LEU A 223 -9.53 1.44 -16.40
N ASP A 224 -9.38 1.89 -17.63
CA ASP A 224 -10.30 1.53 -18.73
C ASP A 224 -10.08 0.06 -19.16
N LEU A 225 -10.67 -0.87 -18.42
CA LEU A 225 -10.62 -2.32 -18.68
C LEU A 225 -11.87 -2.82 -19.40
N GLY A 226 -12.89 -1.96 -19.54
CA GLY A 226 -14.23 -2.36 -19.99
C GLY A 226 -15.01 -3.10 -18.89
N GLY A 227 -16.24 -3.55 -19.24
CA GLY A 227 -17.14 -4.20 -18.28
C GLY A 227 -17.99 -3.20 -17.49
N ARG A 228 -19.12 -3.72 -16.96
CA ARG A 228 -20.10 -2.91 -16.21
C ARG A 228 -20.63 -3.62 -14.98
N THR A 229 -20.16 -4.84 -14.70
CA THR A 229 -20.53 -5.55 -13.46
C THR A 229 -19.77 -4.95 -12.28
N PRO A 230 -20.30 -5.06 -11.05
CA PRO A 230 -19.57 -4.60 -9.85
C PRO A 230 -18.16 -5.16 -9.75
N GLU A 231 -17.96 -6.43 -10.11
CA GLU A 231 -16.65 -7.09 -10.08
C GLU A 231 -15.69 -6.52 -11.14
N ALA A 232 -16.17 -6.22 -12.34
CA ALA A 232 -15.35 -5.62 -13.39
C ALA A 232 -14.92 -4.18 -13.02
N ILE A 233 -15.83 -3.42 -12.42
CA ILE A 233 -15.54 -2.08 -11.89
C ILE A 233 -14.55 -2.19 -10.72
N ALA A 234 -14.73 -3.12 -9.80
CA ALA A 234 -13.84 -3.34 -8.68
C ALA A 234 -12.42 -3.72 -9.14
N LEU A 235 -12.31 -4.62 -10.12
CA LEU A 235 -11.02 -4.96 -10.73
C LEU A 235 -10.32 -3.73 -11.32
N SER A 236 -11.07 -2.89 -12.05
CA SER A 236 -10.58 -1.65 -12.63
C SER A 236 -10.04 -0.69 -11.58
N ILE A 237 -10.79 -0.49 -10.48
CA ILE A 237 -10.41 0.36 -9.33
C ILE A 237 -9.14 -0.17 -8.67
N VAL A 238 -9.13 -1.43 -8.27
CA VAL A 238 -8.01 -2.04 -7.55
C VAL A 238 -6.75 -2.08 -8.43
N ALA A 239 -6.89 -2.36 -9.72
CA ALA A 239 -5.77 -2.33 -10.67
C ALA A 239 -5.16 -0.92 -10.82
N GLU A 240 -5.97 0.14 -10.86
CA GLU A 240 -5.48 1.52 -10.91
C GLU A 240 -4.72 1.89 -9.62
N ILE A 241 -5.29 1.57 -8.46
CA ILE A 241 -4.64 1.82 -7.16
C ILE A 241 -3.32 1.04 -7.07
N GLN A 242 -3.31 -0.24 -7.45
CA GLN A 242 -2.11 -1.07 -7.48
C GLN A 242 -1.02 -0.46 -8.38
N ALA A 243 -1.41 0.02 -9.56
CA ALA A 243 -0.48 0.69 -10.47
C ALA A 243 0.06 1.98 -9.84
N PHE A 244 -0.81 2.80 -9.24
CA PHE A 244 -0.43 4.04 -8.57
C PHE A 244 0.57 3.81 -7.45
N LEU A 245 0.28 2.89 -6.52
CA LEU A 245 1.13 2.56 -5.37
C LEU A 245 2.53 2.08 -5.79
N ASN A 246 2.65 1.46 -6.96
CA ASN A 246 3.90 0.97 -7.53
C ASN A 246 4.56 1.95 -8.52
N GLY A 247 4.07 3.19 -8.63
CA GLY A 247 4.60 4.18 -9.58
C GLY A 247 4.43 3.75 -11.05
N ARG A 248 3.38 2.98 -11.37
CA ARG A 248 3.07 2.47 -12.71
C ARG A 248 1.82 3.12 -13.29
N ARG A 249 1.65 2.97 -14.60
CA ARG A 249 0.50 3.53 -15.34
C ARG A 249 -0.54 2.48 -15.76
N GLY A 250 -0.36 1.22 -15.36
CA GLY A 250 -1.26 0.13 -15.77
C GLY A 250 -1.15 -0.27 -17.25
N ALA A 251 -0.07 0.11 -17.93
CA ALA A 251 0.15 -0.27 -19.33
C ALA A 251 0.53 -1.77 -19.45
N PRO A 252 0.19 -2.43 -20.59
CA PRO A 252 0.63 -3.80 -20.83
C PRO A 252 2.15 -3.92 -20.81
N PHE A 253 2.69 -5.03 -20.28
CA PHE A 253 4.13 -5.27 -20.26
C PHE A 253 4.76 -5.22 -21.66
N SER A 254 4.07 -5.68 -22.69
CA SER A 254 4.50 -5.59 -24.08
C SER A 254 4.75 -4.15 -24.56
N ALA A 255 3.92 -3.20 -24.12
CA ALA A 255 4.09 -1.79 -24.44
C ALA A 255 5.25 -1.14 -23.68
N VAL A 256 5.52 -1.59 -22.45
CA VAL A 256 6.62 -1.08 -21.61
C VAL A 256 7.99 -1.46 -22.19
N HIS A 257 8.10 -2.63 -22.81
CA HIS A 257 9.38 -3.12 -23.38
C HIS A 257 9.67 -2.59 -24.80
N GLN A 258 8.66 -2.13 -25.53
CA GLN A 258 8.85 -1.57 -26.87
C GLN A 258 9.54 -0.18 -26.86
N GLY A 259 9.52 0.54 -25.75
CA GLY A 259 10.23 1.82 -25.58
C GLY A 259 11.73 1.70 -25.33
N SER A 260 12.27 0.50 -25.12
CA SER A 260 13.70 0.26 -24.84
C SER A 260 14.51 -0.30 -26.03
N LEU A 261 13.86 -0.55 -27.14
CA LEU A 261 14.55 -0.95 -28.38
C LEU A 261 14.80 0.31 -29.22
N SER A 262 15.79 1.13 -28.85
CA SER A 262 16.44 2.03 -29.81
C SER A 262 17.20 1.15 -30.80
N PRO A 263 16.99 1.32 -32.11
CA PRO A 263 17.78 0.59 -33.09
C PRO A 263 19.24 1.04 -33.01
N VAL A 264 20.14 0.07 -33.01
CA VAL A 264 21.58 0.23 -33.15
C VAL A 264 21.91 0.78 -34.52
#